data_676ae6b48ae088b5716ad697d74d91b5
#
_entry.id   676ae6b48ae088b5716ad697d74d91b5
#
_cell.length_a   1.000
_cell.length_b   1.000
_cell.length_c   1.000
_cell.angle_alpha   90.00
_cell.angle_beta   90.00
_cell.angle_gamma   90.00
#
_symmetry.space_group_name_H-M   'P 1'
#
loop_
_entity.id
_entity.type
_entity.pdbx_description
1 polymer ?
#
loop_
_entity_poly.entity_id
_entity_poly.type
_entity_poly.pdbx_seq_one_letter_code
_entity_poly.pdbx_strand_id
1 'polypeptide(L)' 'MDIQFYEVLKERINIMTIKFIKDVVFKDQKEDSVKIKKGKILTAKVVTNKDGKEEYEITQKKNTFMIPSSMKDVVFEVL' A
#
# COMPACT_ATOMS: atom_id res chain seq x y z
N MET A 1 -13.27 1.37 -27.52
CA MET A 1 -12.62 0.68 -27.56
C MET A 1 -11.64 0.65 -26.63
N ASP A 2 -11.10 1.39 -26.41
CA ASP A 2 -9.93 1.31 -25.68
C ASP A 2 -10.03 1.83 -24.30
N ILE A 3 -11.28 2.03 -23.82
CA ILE A 3 -11.50 2.50 -22.46
C ILE A 3 -10.99 1.50 -21.44
N GLN A 4 -11.22 0.21 -21.65
CA GLN A 4 -10.72 -0.80 -20.70
C GLN A 4 -9.21 -0.85 -20.69
N PHE A 5 -8.62 -0.74 -21.86
CA PHE A 5 -7.18 -0.75 -21.95
C PHE A 5 -6.57 0.46 -21.26
N TYR A 6 -7.23 1.59 -21.40
CA TYR A 6 -6.78 2.80 -20.77
C TYR A 6 -6.84 2.71 -19.24
N GLU A 7 -7.89 2.10 -18.72
CA GLU A 7 -8.04 1.92 -17.29
C GLU A 7 -6.98 0.99 -16.71
N VAL A 8 -6.63 -0.06 -17.44
CA VAL A 8 -5.58 -0.97 -17.00
C VAL A 8 -4.24 -0.22 -16.87
N LEU A 9 -3.94 0.63 -17.84
CA LEU A 9 -2.72 1.43 -17.77
C LEU A 9 -2.75 2.39 -16.59
N LYS A 10 -3.91 2.96 -16.32
CA LYS A 10 -4.07 3.88 -15.22
C LYS A 10 -3.83 3.19 -13.89
N GLU A 11 -4.31 1.97 -13.73
CA GLU A 11 -4.08 1.21 -12.52
C GLU A 11 -2.61 0.92 -12.29
N ARG A 12 -1.88 0.62 -13.34
CA ARG A 12 -0.45 0.34 -13.22
C ARG A 12 0.36 1.52 -12.75
N ILE A 13 -0.10 2.73 -13.07
CA ILE A 13 0.59 3.94 -12.66
C ILE A 13 0.50 4.14 -11.15
N ASN A 14 -0.46 3.50 -10.50
CA ASN A 14 -0.67 3.66 -9.07
C ASN A 14 0.14 2.69 -8.21
N ILE A 15 1.03 1.93 -8.81
CA ILE A 15 1.89 1.01 -8.07
C ILE A 15 3.21 1.72 -7.78
N MET A 16 3.66 1.65 -6.53
CA MET A 16 4.90 2.30 -6.13
C MET A 16 5.69 1.44 -5.16
N THR A 17 6.96 1.77 -5.00
CA THR A 17 7.82 1.09 -4.05
C THR A 17 7.94 1.97 -2.82
N ILE A 18 7.78 1.38 -1.65
CA ILE A 18 7.88 2.09 -0.38
C ILE A 18 8.92 1.44 0.52
N LYS A 19 9.49 2.24 1.42
CA LYS A 19 10.46 1.76 2.39
C LYS A 19 9.98 2.18 3.78
N PHE A 20 9.93 1.23 4.70
CA PHE A 20 9.49 1.53 6.06
C PHE A 20 10.61 2.22 6.84
N ILE A 21 10.28 3.31 7.49
CA ILE A 21 11.24 4.10 8.26
C ILE A 21 11.12 3.88 9.77
N LYS A 22 10.18 3.02 10.17
CA LYS A 22 9.98 2.63 11.58
C LYS A 22 9.56 1.18 11.64
N ASP A 23 9.77 0.55 12.80
CA ASP A 23 9.20 -0.75 13.05
C ASP A 23 7.72 -0.58 13.34
N VAL A 24 6.88 -1.34 12.63
CA VAL A 24 5.43 -1.21 12.77
C VAL A 24 4.78 -2.58 12.81
N VAL A 25 3.58 -2.61 13.38
CA VAL A 25 2.74 -3.82 13.40
C VAL A 25 1.38 -3.43 12.86
N PHE A 26 0.95 -4.15 11.84
CA PHE A 26 -0.38 -3.94 11.26
C PHE A 26 -1.19 -5.20 11.41
N LYS A 27 -2.51 -5.07 11.29
CA LYS A 27 -3.39 -6.22 11.19
C LYS A 27 -3.80 -6.37 9.73
N ASP A 28 -3.69 -7.60 9.22
CA ASP A 28 -4.11 -7.87 7.86
C ASP A 28 -5.63 -8.06 7.81
N GLN A 29 -6.15 -8.42 6.66
CA GLN A 29 -7.59 -8.57 6.47
C GLN A 29 -8.18 -9.72 7.30
N LYS A 30 -7.33 -10.63 7.76
CA LYS A 30 -7.74 -11.74 8.62
C LYS A 30 -7.49 -11.43 10.09
N GLU A 31 -7.11 -10.19 10.38
CA GLU A 31 -6.81 -9.70 11.71
C GLU A 31 -5.57 -10.34 12.35
N ASP A 32 -4.73 -10.96 11.54
CA ASP A 32 -3.44 -11.46 12.00
C ASP A 32 -2.43 -10.31 12.04
N SER A 33 -1.56 -10.32 13.03
CA SER A 33 -0.54 -9.30 13.16
C SER A 33 0.56 -9.50 12.13
N VAL A 34 0.93 -8.41 11.46
CA VAL A 34 2.02 -8.40 10.49
C VAL A 34 3.06 -7.43 11.01
N LYS A 35 4.25 -7.93 11.31
CA LYS A 35 5.36 -7.10 11.79
C LYS A 35 6.25 -6.72 10.62
N ILE A 36 6.53 -5.44 10.51
CA ILE A 36 7.40 -4.92 9.46
C ILE A 36 8.50 -4.11 10.13
N LYS A 37 9.74 -4.47 9.84
CA LYS A 37 10.88 -3.81 10.45
C LYS A 37 11.33 -2.62 9.62
N LYS A 38 11.90 -1.64 10.28
CA LYS A 38 12.53 -0.49 9.65
C LYS A 38 13.50 -0.97 8.56
N GLY A 39 13.42 -0.33 7.40
CA GLY A 39 14.28 -0.67 6.26
C GLY A 39 13.65 -1.64 5.28
N LYS A 40 12.51 -2.23 5.61
CA LYS A 40 11.83 -3.16 4.72
C LYS A 40 11.28 -2.41 3.50
N ILE A 41 11.54 -2.95 2.33
CA ILE A 41 11.06 -2.36 1.07
C ILE A 41 9.98 -3.27 0.50
N LEU A 42 8.82 -2.68 0.22
CA LEU A 42 7.68 -3.41 -0.31
C LEU A 42 7.03 -2.61 -1.42
N THR A 43 6.24 -3.30 -2.23
CA THR A 43 5.45 -2.66 -3.28
C THR A 43 4.07 -2.34 -2.74
N ALA A 44 3.59 -1.15 -3.00
CA ALA A 44 2.29 -0.71 -2.57
C ALA A 44 1.45 -0.28 -3.77
N LYS A 45 0.14 -0.53 -3.68
CA LYS A 45 -0.81 -0.08 -4.69
C LYS A 45 -1.68 0.99 -4.04
N VAL A 46 -1.82 2.12 -4.71
CA VAL A 46 -2.68 3.20 -4.20
C VAL A 46 -4.11 2.91 -4.60
N VAL A 47 -5.01 2.90 -3.62
CA VAL A 47 -6.43 2.68 -3.86
C VAL A 47 -7.21 3.80 -3.19
N THR A 48 -8.38 4.10 -3.74
CA THR A 48 -9.26 5.12 -3.18
C THR A 48 -10.41 4.43 -2.46
N ASN A 49 -10.60 4.77 -1.19
CA ASN A 49 -11.66 4.15 -0.41
C ASN A 49 -13.01 4.82 -0.67
N LYS A 50 -14.05 4.36 0.04
CA LYS A 50 -15.41 4.86 -0.15
C LYS A 50 -15.56 6.34 0.16
N ASP A 51 -14.71 6.86 1.02
CA ASP A 51 -14.76 8.27 1.42
C ASP A 51 -13.95 9.15 0.47
N GLY A 52 -13.41 8.59 -0.59
CA GLY A 52 -12.61 9.34 -1.54
C GLY A 52 -11.17 9.56 -1.09
N LYS A 53 -10.75 8.93 0.00
CA LYS A 53 -9.39 9.06 0.51
C LYS A 53 -8.51 7.95 -0.03
N GLU A 54 -7.25 8.29 -0.23
CA GLU A 54 -6.28 7.32 -0.73
C GLU A 54 -5.72 6.47 0.40
N GLU A 55 -5.53 5.19 0.09
CA GLU A 55 -4.89 4.26 1.00
C GLU A 55 -3.87 3.45 0.21
N TYR A 56 -2.90 2.91 0.91
CA TYR A 56 -1.87 2.08 0.29
C TYR A 56 -2.15 0.63 0.64
N GLU A 57 -2.39 -0.17 -0.40
CA GLU A 57 -2.61 -1.60 -0.23
C GLU A 57 -1.27 -2.30 -0.39
N ILE A 58 -0.87 -3.05 0.63
CA ILE A 58 0.41 -3.73 0.64
C ILE A 58 0.17 -5.22 0.82
N THR A 59 0.81 -6.02 -0.04
CA THR A 59 0.75 -7.48 0.08
C THR A 59 2.14 -7.98 0.38
N GLN A 60 2.27 -8.69 1.50
CA GLN A 60 3.51 -9.32 1.89
C GLN A 60 3.24 -10.80 2.08
N LYS A 61 3.83 -11.65 1.25
CA LYS A 61 3.57 -13.08 1.25
C LYS A 61 2.07 -13.31 1.02
N LYS A 62 1.38 -13.87 2.00
CA LYS A 62 -0.05 -14.12 1.89
C LYS A 62 -0.90 -13.08 2.61
N ASN A 63 -0.26 -12.08 3.20
CA ASN A 63 -0.97 -11.08 4.00
C ASN A 63 -1.17 -9.80 3.20
N THR A 64 -2.38 -9.27 3.24
CA THR A 64 -2.70 -8.00 2.59
C THR A 64 -3.24 -7.05 3.66
N PHE A 65 -2.72 -5.85 3.70
CA PHE A 65 -3.18 -4.85 4.66
C PHE A 65 -3.18 -3.47 4.02
N MET A 66 -3.94 -2.56 4.63
CA MET A 66 -4.12 -1.21 4.12
C MET A 66 -3.48 -0.22 5.08
N ILE A 67 -2.81 0.77 4.54
CA ILE A 67 -2.22 1.85 5.33
C ILE A 67 -2.79 3.16 4.82
N PRO A 68 -3.36 3.99 5.71
CA PRO A 68 -3.85 5.31 5.29
C PRO A 68 -2.71 6.15 4.73
N SER A 69 -3.02 6.98 3.75
CA SER A 69 -2.01 7.85 3.13
C SER A 69 -1.43 8.84 4.15
N SER A 70 -2.14 9.11 5.24
CA SER A 70 -1.64 9.98 6.29
C SER A 70 -0.40 9.42 6.98
N MET A 71 -0.13 8.13 6.84
CA MET A 71 1.06 7.51 7.40
C MET A 71 2.31 7.69 6.53
N LYS A 72 2.15 8.23 5.34
CA LYS A 72 3.28 8.54 4.48
C LYS A 72 4.19 9.54 5.19
N ASP A 73 5.49 9.28 5.13
CA ASP A 73 6.51 10.08 5.80
C ASP A 73 6.47 10.01 7.33
N VAL A 74 5.54 9.23 7.89
CA VAL A 74 5.49 8.95 9.32
C VAL A 74 6.05 7.55 9.60
N VAL A 75 5.56 6.54 8.88
CA VAL A 75 6.03 5.16 9.06
C VAL A 75 6.71 4.60 7.82
N PHE A 76 6.48 5.17 6.66
CA PHE A 76 7.14 4.75 5.42
C PHE A 76 7.36 5.95 4.51
N GLU A 77 8.27 5.77 3.56
CA GLU A 77 8.51 6.77 2.53
C GLU A 77 8.40 6.14 1.16
N VAL A 78 8.04 6.93 0.15
CA VAL A 78 7.95 6.46 -1.23
C VAL A 78 9.32 6.65 -1.87
N LEU A 79 9.81 5.58 -2.50
CA LEU A 79 11.11 5.62 -3.16
C LEU A 79 11.01 6.09 -4.61
#